data_d7b861df6253f0dbeec5f4040bd3d328
#
_entry.id   d7b861df6253f0dbeec5f4040bd3d328
#
_cell.length_a   1.000
_cell.length_b   1.000
_cell.length_c   1.000
_cell.angle_alpha   90.00
_cell.angle_beta   90.00
_cell.angle_gamma   90.00
#
_symmetry.space_group_name_H-M   'P 1'
#
loop_
_entity.id
_entity.type
_entity.pdbx_description
1 polymer ?
#
loop_
_entity_poly.entity_id
_entity_poly.type
_entity_poly.pdbx_seq_one_letter_code
_entity_poly.pdbx_strand_id
1 'polypeptide(L)'
;MIIAGLMCGIATFYGMGDGFHGNVTASGERFDAYRWTAAHPYLPMGSKIRVTNQDNGKQVIVRVNDRGPYSHADLDLSYAAFAHIESTRKGNATVCYRVIG
;
A
#
# COMPACT_ATOMS: atom_id res chain seq x y z
N MET A 1 -8.93 -19.93 -12.19
CA MET A 1 -9.15 -18.96 -11.11
C MET A 1 -7.86 -18.66 -10.38
N ILE A 2 -7.80 -17.54 -9.76
CA ILE A 2 -6.60 -17.13 -9.05
C ILE A 2 -6.70 -17.51 -7.59
N ILE A 3 -5.68 -18.17 -7.11
CA ILE A 3 -5.52 -18.33 -5.69
C ILE A 3 -4.75 -17.13 -5.19
N ALA A 4 -5.32 -16.43 -4.24
CA ALA A 4 -4.66 -15.32 -3.62
C ALA A 4 -3.52 -15.84 -2.76
N GLY A 5 -2.37 -15.99 -3.38
CA GLY A 5 -1.17 -16.42 -2.69
C GLY A 5 -0.59 -15.31 -1.84
N LEU A 6 0.35 -15.69 -1.00
CA LEU A 6 1.13 -14.74 -0.23
C LEU A 6 2.18 -14.11 -1.13
N MET A 7 2.21 -12.79 -1.19
CA MET A 7 3.19 -12.01 -1.92
C MET A 7 4.05 -11.27 -0.91
N CYS A 8 5.37 -11.26 -1.11
CA CYS A 8 6.28 -10.59 -0.19
C CYS A 8 7.18 -9.64 -0.96
N GLY A 9 7.60 -8.57 -0.31
CA GLY A 9 8.47 -7.58 -0.92
C GLY A 9 8.62 -6.36 -0.06
N ILE A 10 8.96 -5.25 -0.70
CA ILE A 10 9.21 -3.98 -0.04
C ILE A 10 8.01 -3.07 -0.22
N ALA A 11 7.51 -2.53 0.89
CA ALA A 11 6.50 -1.47 0.88
C ALA A 11 7.17 -0.13 1.16
N THR A 12 6.74 0.87 0.42
CA THR A 12 7.07 2.27 0.67
C THR A 12 5.77 3.02 0.98
N PHE A 13 5.83 4.33 1.11
CA PHE A 13 4.62 5.15 1.31
C PHE A 13 4.72 6.45 0.55
N TYR A 14 3.56 7.08 0.35
CA TYR A 14 3.44 8.37 -0.32
C TYR A 14 2.29 9.18 0.25
N GLY A 15 2.21 10.44 -0.16
CA GLY A 15 1.08 11.31 0.15
C GLY A 15 1.34 12.37 1.20
N MET A 16 2.50 12.36 1.85
CA MET A 16 2.80 13.36 2.87
C MET A 16 3.97 14.22 2.41
N GLY A 17 3.68 15.47 2.10
CA GLY A 17 4.71 16.44 1.69
C GLY A 17 5.23 16.25 0.27
N ASP A 18 4.62 15.41 -0.54
CA ASP A 18 5.07 15.10 -1.90
C ASP A 18 4.10 15.58 -2.99
N GLY A 19 3.03 16.27 -2.59
CA GLY A 19 2.05 16.83 -3.53
C GLY A 19 0.96 15.86 -3.99
N PHE A 20 0.96 14.62 -3.54
CA PHE A 20 -0.05 13.63 -3.97
C PHE A 20 -1.38 13.75 -3.23
N HIS A 21 -1.37 14.27 -2.01
CA HIS A 21 -2.61 14.40 -1.23
C HIS A 21 -3.62 15.27 -1.98
N GLY A 22 -4.82 14.74 -2.17
CA GLY A 22 -5.89 15.42 -2.89
C GLY A 22 -5.90 15.23 -4.40
N ASN A 23 -4.86 14.60 -4.96
CA ASN A 23 -4.81 14.33 -6.39
C ASN A 23 -5.67 13.13 -6.76
N VAL A 24 -6.10 13.07 -8.02
CA VAL A 24 -6.90 11.96 -8.53
C VAL A 24 -5.99 10.76 -8.77
N THR A 25 -6.39 9.62 -8.22
CA THR A 25 -5.68 8.35 -8.39
C THR A 25 -6.10 7.64 -9.68
N ALA A 26 -5.42 6.54 -9.99
CA ALA A 26 -5.76 5.73 -11.16
C ALA A 26 -7.18 5.17 -11.10
N SER A 27 -7.75 4.98 -9.91
CA SER A 27 -9.14 4.55 -9.75
C SER A 27 -10.16 5.65 -10.04
N GLY A 28 -9.71 6.90 -10.15
CA GLY A 28 -10.60 8.04 -10.33
C GLY A 28 -11.00 8.72 -9.03
N GLU A 29 -10.71 8.14 -7.89
CA GLU A 29 -10.98 8.80 -6.60
C GLU A 29 -9.81 9.69 -6.19
N ARG A 30 -10.07 10.65 -5.31
CA ARG A 30 -9.01 11.48 -4.79
C ARG A 30 -8.20 10.74 -3.74
N PHE A 31 -6.88 10.88 -3.82
CA PHE A 31 -5.98 10.30 -2.85
C PHE A 31 -6.10 11.05 -1.51
N ASP A 32 -6.25 10.29 -0.43
CA ASP A 32 -6.26 10.82 0.93
C ASP A 32 -5.16 10.09 1.72
N ALA A 33 -4.12 10.84 2.09
CA ALA A 33 -2.98 10.27 2.81
C ALA A 33 -3.35 9.67 4.16
N TYR A 34 -4.49 10.04 4.72
CA TYR A 34 -4.93 9.58 6.04
C TYR A 34 -5.88 8.40 5.99
N ARG A 35 -6.21 7.92 4.80
CA ARG A 35 -6.98 6.68 4.63
C ARG A 35 -6.05 5.51 4.35
N TRP A 36 -6.54 4.29 4.56
CA TRP A 36 -5.77 3.08 4.37
C TRP A 36 -5.95 2.57 2.94
N THR A 37 -5.11 3.05 2.05
CA THR A 37 -5.11 2.68 0.64
C THR A 37 -3.70 2.37 0.17
N ALA A 38 -3.59 1.79 -1.02
CA ALA A 38 -2.30 1.43 -1.60
C ALA A 38 -2.32 1.58 -3.12
N ALA A 39 -1.13 1.82 -3.66
CA ALA A 39 -0.86 1.67 -5.07
C ALA A 39 -0.22 0.30 -5.30
N HIS A 40 -0.67 -0.40 -6.33
CA HIS A 40 -0.13 -1.69 -6.74
C HIS A 40 -0.04 -1.73 -8.27
N PRO A 41 1.01 -2.40 -8.83
CA PRO A 41 1.21 -2.36 -10.28
C PRO A 41 0.10 -3.03 -11.08
N TYR A 42 -0.55 -4.06 -10.57
CA TYR A 42 -1.48 -4.84 -11.39
C TYR A 42 -2.71 -5.41 -10.66
N LEU A 43 -2.79 -5.39 -9.34
CA LEU A 43 -3.97 -5.90 -8.65
C LEU A 43 -5.20 -5.08 -9.06
N PRO A 44 -6.36 -5.72 -9.22
CA PRO A 44 -7.57 -4.99 -9.60
C PRO A 44 -7.89 -3.86 -8.63
N MET A 45 -8.36 -2.74 -9.18
CA MET A 45 -8.83 -1.62 -8.35
C MET A 45 -9.94 -2.08 -7.43
N GLY A 46 -9.86 -1.66 -6.18
CA GLY A 46 -10.82 -2.06 -5.16
C GLY A 46 -10.43 -3.32 -4.40
N SER A 47 -9.36 -4.02 -4.82
CA SER A 47 -8.86 -5.17 -4.07
C SER A 47 -8.51 -4.76 -2.65
N LYS A 48 -8.94 -5.57 -1.69
CA LYS A 48 -8.50 -5.42 -0.30
C LYS A 48 -7.38 -6.39 -0.03
N ILE A 49 -6.30 -5.89 0.55
CA ILE A 49 -5.14 -6.72 0.89
C ILE A 49 -4.80 -6.54 2.36
N ARG A 50 -4.40 -7.64 2.99
CA ARG A 50 -3.84 -7.60 4.34
C ARG A 50 -2.34 -7.56 4.22
N VAL A 51 -1.75 -6.51 4.74
CA VAL A 51 -0.30 -6.29 4.70
C VAL A 51 0.27 -6.52 6.09
N THR A 52 1.26 -7.38 6.18
CA THR A 52 1.92 -7.72 7.44
C THR A 52 3.39 -7.29 7.38
N ASN A 53 3.80 -6.48 8.33
CA ASN A 53 5.21 -6.13 8.50
C ASN A 53 5.94 -7.34 9.08
N GLN A 54 6.94 -7.85 8.37
CA GLN A 54 7.64 -9.06 8.75
C GLN A 54 8.56 -8.88 9.94
N ASP A 55 8.95 -7.65 10.25
CA ASP A 55 9.86 -7.38 11.36
C ASP A 55 9.15 -7.29 12.70
N ASN A 56 7.90 -6.84 12.73
CA ASN A 56 7.19 -6.62 13.98
C ASN A 56 5.80 -7.29 14.05
N GLY A 57 5.34 -7.91 12.97
CA GLY A 57 4.06 -8.59 12.92
C GLY A 57 2.84 -7.71 12.85
N LYS A 58 3.00 -6.39 12.79
CA LYS A 58 1.85 -5.48 12.68
C LYS A 58 1.19 -5.61 11.32
N GLN A 59 -0.13 -5.46 11.29
CA GLN A 59 -0.93 -5.64 10.09
C GLN A 59 -1.81 -4.44 9.83
N VAL A 60 -2.09 -4.22 8.54
CA VAL A 60 -3.07 -3.23 8.10
C VAL A 60 -3.80 -3.79 6.89
N ILE A 61 -5.09 -3.52 6.79
CA ILE A 61 -5.88 -3.87 5.60
C ILE A 61 -6.04 -2.58 4.79
N VAL A 62 -5.64 -2.65 3.53
CA VAL A 62 -5.70 -1.50 2.62
C VAL A 62 -6.48 -1.86 1.38
N ARG A 63 -7.03 -0.84 0.72
CA ARG A 63 -7.73 -1.00 -0.56
C ARG A 63 -6.84 -0.45 -1.67
N VAL A 64 -6.66 -1.23 -2.73
CA VAL A 64 -5.91 -0.79 -3.90
C VAL A 64 -6.75 0.23 -4.67
N ASN A 65 -6.24 1.43 -4.81
CA ASN A 65 -6.93 2.50 -5.52
C ASN A 65 -6.02 3.24 -6.51
N ASP A 66 -4.77 2.81 -6.66
CA ASP A 66 -3.82 3.50 -7.53
C ASP A 66 -2.86 2.51 -8.17
N ARG A 67 -2.11 2.99 -9.15
CA ARG A 67 -1.08 2.23 -9.87
C ARG A 67 0.30 2.71 -9.46
N GLY A 68 1.24 1.79 -9.49
CA GLY A 68 2.62 1.95 -9.02
C GLY A 68 2.88 1.00 -7.88
N PRO A 69 4.03 1.08 -7.25
CA PRO A 69 5.16 1.94 -7.58
C PRO A 69 5.88 1.49 -8.85
N TYR A 70 6.63 2.40 -9.44
CA TYR A 70 7.43 2.13 -10.64
C TYR A 70 8.92 2.12 -10.32
N SER A 71 9.24 1.82 -9.07
CA SER A 71 10.60 1.77 -8.53
C SER A 71 10.91 0.35 -8.07
N HIS A 72 11.86 0.21 -7.16
CA HIS A 72 12.24 -1.08 -6.59
C HIS A 72 11.22 -1.63 -5.59
N ALA A 73 10.28 -0.82 -5.14
CA ALA A 73 9.25 -1.26 -4.20
C ALA A 73 8.17 -2.07 -4.93
N ASP A 74 7.52 -2.95 -4.20
CA ASP A 74 6.47 -3.82 -4.71
C ASP A 74 5.07 -3.29 -4.38
N LEU A 75 4.97 -2.44 -3.38
CA LEU A 75 3.72 -1.92 -2.87
C LEU A 75 3.98 -0.52 -2.31
N ASP A 76 3.07 0.41 -2.59
CA ASP A 76 3.20 1.77 -2.09
C ASP A 76 1.97 2.10 -1.25
N LEU A 77 2.16 2.20 0.05
CA LEU A 77 1.07 2.44 0.99
C LEU A 77 0.80 3.93 1.14
N SER A 78 -0.44 4.28 1.46
CA SER A 78 -0.72 5.63 1.93
C SER A 78 0.10 5.89 3.20
N TYR A 79 0.36 7.16 3.47
CA TYR A 79 1.11 7.56 4.66
C TYR A 79 0.53 6.92 5.93
N ALA A 80 -0.78 7.02 6.12
CA ALA A 80 -1.43 6.51 7.34
C ALA A 80 -1.34 4.98 7.44
N ALA A 81 -1.46 4.27 6.31
CA ALA A 81 -1.35 2.81 6.32
C ALA A 81 0.07 2.37 6.70
N PHE A 82 1.08 3.02 6.13
CA PHE A 82 2.46 2.71 6.46
C PHE A 82 2.74 3.00 7.94
N ALA A 83 2.31 4.17 8.42
CA ALA A 83 2.53 4.58 9.81
C ALA A 83 1.89 3.62 10.80
N HIS A 84 0.83 2.90 10.39
CA HIS A 84 0.17 1.91 11.23
C HIS A 84 1.03 0.67 11.48
N ILE A 85 1.93 0.34 10.56
CA ILE A 85 2.72 -0.90 10.66
C ILE A 85 4.22 -0.65 10.82
N GLU A 86 4.69 0.57 10.60
CA GLU A 86 6.12 0.88 10.69
C GLU A 86 6.35 2.36 10.96
N SER A 87 7.51 2.68 11.51
CA SER A 87 7.95 4.08 11.61
C SER A 87 8.21 4.65 10.22
N THR A 88 7.61 5.81 9.93
CA THR A 88 7.82 6.48 8.64
C THR A 88 9.25 6.94 8.45
N ARG A 89 10.03 7.06 9.52
CA ARG A 89 11.46 7.40 9.42
C ARG A 89 12.26 6.34 8.67
N LYS A 90 11.80 5.09 8.65
CA LYS A 90 12.48 4.02 7.93
C LYS A 90 12.31 4.12 6.42
N GLY A 91 11.24 4.73 5.95
CA GLY A 91 10.98 4.92 4.53
C GLY A 91 10.51 3.68 3.79
N ASN A 92 10.80 2.48 4.31
CA ASN A 92 10.36 1.22 3.72
C ASN A 92 10.18 0.16 4.80
N ALA A 93 9.50 -0.92 4.43
CA ALA A 93 9.28 -2.06 5.31
C ALA A 93 9.26 -3.33 4.49
N THR A 94 9.81 -4.40 5.04
CA THR A 94 9.67 -5.74 4.45
C THR A 94 8.32 -6.29 4.86
N VAL A 95 7.47 -6.56 3.89
CA VAL A 95 6.09 -6.99 4.13
C VAL A 95 5.75 -8.25 3.34
N CYS A 96 4.76 -8.98 3.83
CA CYS A 96 4.03 -9.95 3.02
C CYS A 96 2.58 -9.51 2.99
N TYR A 97 1.90 -9.75 1.88
CA TYR A 97 0.51 -9.34 1.74
C TYR A 97 -0.28 -10.36 0.93
N ARG A 98 -1.59 -10.35 1.15
CA ARG A 98 -2.52 -11.29 0.53
C ARG A 98 -3.82 -10.58 0.22
N VAL A 99 -4.39 -10.90 -0.95
CA VAL A 99 -5.71 -10.40 -1.32
C VAL A 99 -6.75 -11.11 -0.46
N ILE A 100 -7.63 -10.34 0.18
CA ILE A 100 -8.69 -10.85 1.05
C ILE A 100 -10.09 -10.41 0.61
N GLY A 101 -10.17 -9.61 -0.43
CA GLY A 101 -11.47 -9.16 -0.90
C GLY A 101 -11.45 -8.27 -2.12
#